data_8374c6ff27a451e1059d88b0f6ce505b
#
_entry.id   8374c6ff27a451e1059d88b0f6ce505b
#
_cell.length_a   1.000
_cell.length_b   1.000
_cell.length_c   1.000
_cell.angle_alpha   90.00
_cell.angle_beta   90.00
_cell.angle_gamma   90.00
#
_symmetry.space_group_name_H-M   'P 1'
#
loop_
_entity.id
_entity.type
_entity.pdbx_description
1 polymer ?
#
loop_
_entity_poly.entity_id
_entity_poly.type
_entity_poly.pdbx_seq_one_letter_code
_entity_poly.pdbx_strand_id
1 'polypeptide(L)'
;MKTGAKIGTNEATDLQNAQGRGIFKLLNPNRMRSVLKRLKNYFTPPKPIPPVSNPDEFPVDETLFNNYAFVIGSVFSYFNDLPPEYKTRFVNRVHHFKNTKKFHYIGLEEKDDIATLVSCSAIQVTFGLKNYLLTYFKDIYVLADAYKMENDNELYIGHVAPEGIYLSWKHFMYGYSSKSDNVNVAVHEMSHALLYNNFFAQYGIDTHFRMNYEKFSTTTGPILADVLTKRRSYLRSYAFSNLNEFWAVSVEAFFVNPKGLRDNMPELFEALSRVMNQDPSTKNKILRTEFS
;
A
#
# COMPACT_ATOMS: atom_id res chain seq x y z
N MET A 1 -6.96 -4.10 -15.58
CA MET A 1 -5.63 -3.46 -15.64
C MET A 1 -4.83 -4.03 -14.49
N LYS A 2 -3.71 -4.69 -14.74
CA LYS A 2 -2.82 -5.22 -13.70
C LYS A 2 -1.88 -4.09 -13.31
N THR A 3 -1.79 -3.76 -12.03
CA THR A 3 -0.81 -2.82 -11.47
C THR A 3 0.22 -3.64 -10.71
N GLY A 4 1.48 -3.30 -10.80
CA GLY A 4 2.49 -4.07 -10.08
C GLY A 4 3.90 -3.51 -10.19
N ALA A 5 4.69 -3.73 -9.15
CA ALA A 5 6.10 -3.37 -9.10
C ALA A 5 6.94 -4.30 -9.99
N LYS A 6 7.75 -3.72 -10.86
CA LYS A 6 8.63 -4.41 -11.80
C LYS A 6 10.09 -4.20 -11.43
N ILE A 7 10.96 -5.12 -11.84
CA ILE A 7 12.41 -4.92 -11.76
C ILE A 7 12.80 -3.88 -12.82
N GLY A 8 13.41 -2.77 -12.36
CA GLY A 8 13.66 -1.59 -13.18
C GLY A 8 14.48 -1.84 -14.45
N THR A 9 14.00 -1.29 -15.54
CA THR A 9 14.77 -0.98 -16.74
C THR A 9 15.35 0.44 -16.61
N ASN A 10 16.49 0.70 -17.20
CA ASN A 10 17.30 1.92 -17.11
C ASN A 10 16.48 3.24 -16.98
N GLU A 11 16.63 3.96 -15.87
CA GLU A 11 15.91 5.19 -15.51
C GLU A 11 15.90 6.29 -16.59
N ALA A 12 16.92 6.37 -17.43
CA ALA A 12 17.04 7.40 -18.47
C ALA A 12 16.05 7.20 -19.65
N THR A 13 15.67 5.97 -19.95
CA THR A 13 14.78 5.64 -21.07
C THR A 13 13.32 5.87 -20.71
N ASP A 14 12.96 5.71 -19.45
CA ASP A 14 11.58 5.86 -18.98
C ASP A 14 11.11 7.32 -18.96
N LEU A 15 12.01 8.26 -18.68
CA LEU A 15 11.71 9.70 -18.73
C LEU A 15 11.44 10.21 -20.16
N GLN A 16 12.10 9.63 -21.16
CA GLN A 16 11.88 10.01 -22.57
C GLN A 16 10.52 9.50 -23.12
N ASN A 17 10.09 8.32 -22.70
CA ASN A 17 8.82 7.73 -23.12
C ASN A 17 7.59 8.36 -22.45
N ALA A 18 7.75 8.93 -21.26
CA ALA A 18 6.68 9.65 -20.55
C ALA A 18 6.34 11.02 -21.20
N GLN A 19 7.21 11.58 -22.02
CA GLN A 19 7.02 12.89 -22.68
C GLN A 19 6.04 12.88 -23.86
N GLY A 20 5.60 11.69 -24.31
CA GLY A 20 4.71 11.55 -25.47
C GLY A 20 3.23 11.52 -25.13
N ARG A 21 2.53 12.65 -25.19
CA ARG A 21 1.08 12.79 -25.48
C ARG A 21 0.04 12.29 -24.48
N GLY A 22 0.37 11.64 -23.35
CA GLY A 22 -0.63 10.99 -22.47
C GLY A 22 -0.95 11.75 -21.17
N ILE A 23 0.02 12.41 -20.57
CA ILE A 23 0.00 12.84 -19.16
C ILE A 23 -0.96 14.02 -18.91
N PHE A 24 -0.99 15.02 -19.78
CA PHE A 24 -1.95 16.13 -19.65
C PHE A 24 -3.42 15.70 -19.74
N LYS A 25 -3.69 14.56 -20.37
CA LYS A 25 -5.05 13.98 -20.43
C LYS A 25 -5.45 13.25 -19.13
N LEU A 26 -4.50 12.88 -18.26
CA LEU A 26 -4.74 12.13 -17.01
C LEU A 26 -5.07 13.04 -15.82
N LEU A 27 -4.74 14.33 -15.89
CA LEU A 27 -4.96 15.30 -14.81
C LEU A 27 -6.41 15.79 -14.68
N ASN A 28 -7.35 15.32 -15.52
CA ASN A 28 -8.74 15.70 -15.43
C ASN A 28 -9.50 14.80 -14.42
N PRO A 29 -10.04 15.35 -13.30
CA PRO A 29 -10.78 14.61 -12.28
C PRO A 29 -11.97 13.81 -12.86
N ASN A 30 -12.62 14.34 -13.88
CA ASN A 30 -13.75 13.67 -14.56
C ASN A 30 -13.29 12.44 -15.35
N ARG A 31 -12.04 12.43 -15.81
CA ARG A 31 -11.46 11.29 -16.51
C ARG A 31 -11.05 10.18 -15.54
N MET A 32 -10.55 10.53 -14.36
CA MET A 32 -10.27 9.56 -13.32
C MET A 32 -11.56 8.89 -12.82
N ARG A 33 -12.65 9.65 -12.63
CA ARG A 33 -14.00 9.09 -12.37
C ARG A 33 -14.45 8.16 -13.52
N SER A 34 -14.16 8.50 -14.76
CA SER A 34 -14.49 7.68 -15.94
C SER A 34 -13.64 6.41 -16.02
N VAL A 35 -12.35 6.47 -15.68
CA VAL A 35 -11.46 5.29 -15.60
C VAL A 35 -11.90 4.37 -14.46
N LEU A 36 -12.16 4.92 -13.28
CA LEU A 36 -12.70 4.18 -12.14
C LEU A 36 -14.07 3.56 -12.45
N LYS A 37 -14.94 4.29 -13.18
CA LYS A 37 -16.24 3.77 -13.62
C LYS A 37 -16.10 2.66 -14.67
N ARG A 38 -15.13 2.74 -15.58
CA ARG A 38 -14.84 1.67 -16.55
C ARG A 38 -14.25 0.43 -15.88
N LEU A 39 -13.33 0.61 -14.94
CA LEU A 39 -12.77 -0.51 -14.16
C LEU A 39 -13.85 -1.24 -13.38
N LYS A 40 -14.84 -0.53 -12.82
CA LYS A 40 -15.96 -1.12 -12.10
C LYS A 40 -16.79 -2.10 -12.95
N ASN A 41 -16.82 -1.94 -14.26
CA ASN A 41 -17.57 -2.81 -15.19
C ASN A 41 -16.80 -4.10 -15.56
N TYR A 42 -15.50 -4.21 -15.22
CA TYR A 42 -14.68 -5.39 -15.52
C TYR A 42 -14.54 -6.35 -14.34
N PHE A 43 -14.97 -5.94 -13.14
CA PHE A 43 -14.78 -6.73 -11.93
C PHE A 43 -16.11 -7.21 -11.38
N THR A 44 -16.34 -8.52 -11.38
CA THR A 44 -17.33 -9.15 -10.52
C THR A 44 -16.76 -9.18 -9.09
N PRO A 45 -17.37 -8.47 -8.13
CA PRO A 45 -16.84 -8.46 -6.79
C PRO A 45 -16.93 -9.86 -6.16
N PRO A 46 -15.91 -10.28 -5.39
CA PRO A 46 -15.97 -11.50 -4.60
C PRO A 46 -17.14 -11.42 -3.61
N LYS A 47 -17.63 -12.60 -3.17
CA LYS A 47 -18.70 -12.66 -2.15
C LYS A 47 -18.27 -11.88 -0.91
N PRO A 48 -19.19 -11.07 -0.34
CA PRO A 48 -18.86 -10.19 0.78
C PRO A 48 -18.37 -10.98 2.00
N ILE A 49 -17.31 -10.48 2.63
CA ILE A 49 -16.97 -10.84 4.01
C ILE A 49 -17.90 -10.00 4.90
N PRO A 50 -18.67 -10.62 5.82
CA PRO A 50 -19.54 -9.87 6.71
C PRO A 50 -18.75 -8.82 7.50
N PRO A 51 -19.38 -7.71 7.90
CA PRO A 51 -18.73 -6.71 8.75
C PRO A 51 -18.26 -7.40 10.03
N VAL A 52 -16.97 -7.29 10.28
CA VAL A 52 -16.34 -7.93 11.43
C VAL A 52 -16.41 -6.96 12.60
N SER A 53 -16.70 -7.51 13.79
CA SER A 53 -16.61 -6.83 15.07
C SER A 53 -15.27 -6.05 15.20
N ASN A 54 -15.31 -4.95 15.95
CA ASN A 54 -14.12 -4.14 16.25
C ASN A 54 -13.03 -5.06 16.85
N PRO A 55 -11.83 -5.19 16.28
CA PRO A 55 -10.79 -6.08 16.79
C PRO A 55 -10.25 -5.65 18.16
N ASP A 56 -10.47 -4.38 18.52
CA ASP A 56 -10.11 -3.87 19.84
C ASP A 56 -11.04 -4.47 20.93
N GLU A 57 -12.17 -5.10 20.54
CA GLU A 57 -13.08 -5.84 21.43
C GLU A 57 -12.60 -7.25 21.76
N PHE A 58 -11.69 -7.82 20.96
CA PHE A 58 -11.17 -9.19 21.14
C PHE A 58 -9.64 -9.18 21.06
N PRO A 59 -8.95 -8.68 22.10
CA PRO A 59 -7.49 -8.64 22.12
C PRO A 59 -6.92 -10.07 22.15
N VAL A 60 -5.78 -10.26 21.49
CA VAL A 60 -4.99 -11.48 21.64
C VAL A 60 -4.51 -11.59 23.10
N ASP A 61 -4.35 -12.83 23.61
CA ASP A 61 -3.76 -13.06 24.93
C ASP A 61 -2.28 -12.62 24.97
N GLU A 62 -1.73 -12.52 26.18
CA GLU A 62 -0.36 -12.03 26.41
C GLU A 62 0.69 -12.91 25.73
N THR A 63 0.52 -14.23 25.74
CA THR A 63 1.45 -15.17 25.12
C THR A 63 1.50 -14.96 23.61
N LEU A 64 0.35 -14.87 23.01
CA LEU A 64 0.21 -14.66 21.56
C LEU A 64 0.71 -13.24 21.17
N PHE A 65 0.41 -12.24 22.01
CA PHE A 65 0.96 -10.89 21.80
C PHE A 65 2.49 -10.89 21.78
N ASN A 66 3.14 -11.54 22.75
CA ASN A 66 4.60 -11.60 22.85
C ASN A 66 5.22 -12.31 21.65
N ASN A 67 4.60 -13.40 21.17
CA ASN A 67 5.04 -14.10 19.95
C ASN A 67 4.95 -13.20 18.72
N TYR A 68 3.84 -12.52 18.52
CA TYR A 68 3.70 -11.55 17.43
C TYR A 68 4.71 -10.40 17.55
N ALA A 69 4.83 -9.81 18.73
CA ALA A 69 5.72 -8.67 18.97
C ALA A 69 7.19 -9.02 18.70
N PHE A 70 7.61 -10.25 19.01
CA PHE A 70 8.95 -10.74 18.70
C PHE A 70 9.18 -10.84 17.18
N VAL A 71 8.29 -11.51 16.45
CA VAL A 71 8.40 -11.69 15.00
C VAL A 71 8.33 -10.33 14.29
N ILE A 72 7.33 -9.51 14.63
CA ILE A 72 7.12 -8.20 14.01
C ILE A 72 8.28 -7.26 14.30
N GLY A 73 8.70 -7.19 15.55
CA GLY A 73 9.76 -6.29 16.00
C GLY A 73 11.13 -6.58 15.38
N SER A 74 11.36 -7.81 14.92
CA SER A 74 12.60 -8.18 14.21
C SER A 74 12.71 -7.59 12.81
N VAL A 75 11.59 -7.19 12.18
CA VAL A 75 11.53 -6.74 10.78
C VAL A 75 10.99 -5.32 10.65
N PHE A 76 9.97 -4.95 11.43
CA PHE A 76 9.22 -3.70 11.25
C PHE A 76 9.67 -2.61 12.22
N SER A 77 10.56 -1.71 11.79
CA SER A 77 10.93 -0.52 12.56
C SER A 77 9.72 0.37 12.87
N TYR A 78 8.76 0.44 11.93
CA TYR A 78 7.48 1.13 12.14
C TYR A 78 6.78 0.68 13.43
N PHE A 79 6.70 -0.64 13.66
CA PHE A 79 6.10 -1.21 14.89
C PHE A 79 6.92 -0.87 16.14
N ASN A 80 8.25 -0.92 16.03
CA ASN A 80 9.13 -0.64 17.17
C ASN A 80 8.95 0.78 17.70
N ASP A 81 8.66 1.73 16.82
CA ASP A 81 8.44 3.14 17.15
C ASP A 81 7.03 3.45 17.69
N LEU A 82 6.09 2.49 17.69
CA LEU A 82 4.75 2.70 18.21
C LEU A 82 4.72 2.81 19.73
N PRO A 83 3.90 3.69 20.32
CA PRO A 83 3.53 3.65 21.73
C PRO A 83 2.92 2.30 22.13
N PRO A 84 3.00 1.89 23.42
CA PRO A 84 2.50 0.58 23.86
C PRO A 84 1.06 0.29 23.47
N GLU A 85 0.15 1.25 23.63
CA GLU A 85 -1.26 1.12 23.27
C GLU A 85 -1.47 0.88 21.77
N TYR A 86 -0.63 1.50 20.94
CA TYR A 86 -0.67 1.29 19.50
C TYR A 86 0.00 -0.03 19.09
N LYS A 87 0.98 -0.53 19.84
CA LYS A 87 1.52 -1.87 19.60
C LYS A 87 0.47 -2.94 19.82
N THR A 88 -0.32 -2.83 20.90
CA THR A 88 -1.43 -3.74 21.16
C THR A 88 -2.45 -3.71 20.04
N ARG A 89 -2.88 -2.51 19.64
CA ARG A 89 -3.81 -2.33 18.51
C ARG A 89 -3.25 -2.89 17.20
N PHE A 90 -1.97 -2.68 16.93
CA PHE A 90 -1.31 -3.17 15.72
C PHE A 90 -1.32 -4.70 15.67
N VAL A 91 -0.91 -5.36 16.76
CA VAL A 91 -0.89 -6.83 16.88
C VAL A 91 -2.31 -7.41 16.73
N ASN A 92 -3.31 -6.85 17.41
CA ASN A 92 -4.70 -7.30 17.29
C ASN A 92 -5.19 -7.23 15.84
N ARG A 93 -4.89 -6.12 15.13
CA ARG A 93 -5.26 -5.94 13.74
C ARG A 93 -4.51 -6.89 12.80
N VAL A 94 -3.21 -7.16 13.06
CA VAL A 94 -2.43 -8.15 12.30
C VAL A 94 -3.02 -9.54 12.47
N HIS A 95 -3.29 -9.96 13.69
CA HIS A 95 -3.93 -11.25 13.98
C HIS A 95 -5.26 -11.38 13.25
N HIS A 96 -6.11 -10.36 13.35
CA HIS A 96 -7.41 -10.35 12.70
C HIS A 96 -7.30 -10.37 11.17
N PHE A 97 -6.46 -9.51 10.58
CA PHE A 97 -6.24 -9.51 9.14
C PHE A 97 -5.75 -10.87 8.65
N LYS A 98 -4.73 -11.43 9.29
CA LYS A 98 -4.17 -12.75 8.95
C LYS A 98 -5.24 -13.83 8.89
N ASN A 99 -6.12 -13.88 9.90
CA ASN A 99 -7.17 -14.90 10.00
C ASN A 99 -8.32 -14.69 9.00
N THR A 100 -8.43 -13.51 8.37
CA THR A 100 -9.45 -13.26 7.32
C THR A 100 -8.93 -13.52 5.91
N LYS A 101 -7.64 -13.86 5.75
CA LYS A 101 -6.99 -14.09 4.46
C LYS A 101 -6.61 -15.55 4.27
N LYS A 102 -6.56 -15.98 3.01
CA LYS A 102 -5.99 -17.24 2.60
C LYS A 102 -4.63 -16.99 1.96
N PHE A 103 -3.59 -17.53 2.58
CA PHE A 103 -2.24 -17.42 2.07
C PHE A 103 -1.89 -18.62 1.21
N HIS A 104 -1.26 -18.36 0.06
CA HIS A 104 -0.77 -19.35 -0.88
C HIS A 104 0.75 -19.18 -1.02
N TYR A 105 1.50 -20.25 -0.79
CA TYR A 105 2.96 -20.24 -0.83
C TYR A 105 3.44 -20.93 -2.11
N ILE A 106 4.21 -20.22 -2.93
CA ILE A 106 4.68 -20.72 -4.24
C ILE A 106 6.21 -20.74 -4.23
N GLY A 107 6.78 -21.93 -4.24
CA GLY A 107 8.21 -22.13 -4.12
C GLY A 107 8.78 -21.79 -2.72
N LEU A 108 7.91 -21.72 -1.72
CA LEU A 108 8.21 -21.45 -0.31
C LEU A 108 7.57 -22.52 0.55
N GLU A 109 8.22 -22.83 1.67
CA GLU A 109 7.61 -23.56 2.78
C GLU A 109 6.57 -22.66 3.49
N GLU A 110 5.43 -23.23 3.83
CA GLU A 110 4.42 -22.54 4.62
C GLU A 110 4.94 -22.26 6.02
N LYS A 111 4.96 -20.96 6.40
CA LYS A 111 5.38 -20.52 7.73
C LYS A 111 4.46 -19.41 8.21
N ASP A 112 4.01 -19.53 9.46
CA ASP A 112 3.13 -18.53 10.09
C ASP A 112 3.76 -17.14 10.16
N ASP A 113 5.07 -17.05 10.31
CA ASP A 113 5.81 -15.78 10.31
C ASP A 113 5.70 -15.05 8.99
N ILE A 114 5.68 -15.76 7.84
CA ILE A 114 5.50 -15.16 6.51
C ILE A 114 4.11 -14.49 6.44
N ALA A 115 3.05 -15.23 6.81
CA ALA A 115 1.70 -14.68 6.83
C ALA A 115 1.58 -13.48 7.80
N THR A 116 2.22 -13.57 8.96
CA THR A 116 2.28 -12.51 9.97
C THR A 116 2.95 -11.26 9.39
N LEU A 117 4.13 -11.37 8.83
CA LEU A 117 4.88 -10.22 8.29
C LEU A 117 4.19 -9.58 7.08
N VAL A 118 3.60 -10.39 6.20
CA VAL A 118 2.79 -9.86 5.09
C VAL A 118 1.56 -9.13 5.61
N SER A 119 0.90 -9.64 6.64
CA SER A 119 -0.23 -8.95 7.29
C SER A 119 0.20 -7.62 7.93
N CYS A 120 1.42 -7.55 8.48
CA CYS A 120 1.96 -6.31 9.02
C CYS A 120 2.07 -5.20 7.98
N SER A 121 2.45 -5.51 6.74
CA SER A 121 2.51 -4.50 5.68
C SER A 121 1.13 -3.91 5.35
N ALA A 122 0.09 -4.74 5.34
CA ALA A 122 -1.28 -4.29 5.16
C ALA A 122 -1.73 -3.39 6.32
N ILE A 123 -1.44 -3.80 7.55
CA ILE A 123 -1.80 -3.01 8.73
C ILE A 123 -0.97 -1.73 8.83
N GLN A 124 0.32 -1.72 8.48
CA GLN A 124 1.12 -0.50 8.40
C GLN A 124 0.45 0.54 7.49
N VAL A 125 0.03 0.15 6.30
CA VAL A 125 -0.62 1.03 5.33
C VAL A 125 -2.00 1.50 5.82
N THR A 126 -2.75 0.65 6.51
CA THR A 126 -4.14 0.94 6.93
C THR A 126 -4.28 1.36 8.39
N PHE A 127 -3.18 1.52 9.15
CA PHE A 127 -3.21 1.64 10.61
C PHE A 127 -4.02 2.84 11.11
N GLY A 128 -3.98 3.97 10.40
CA GLY A 128 -4.75 5.17 10.71
C GLY A 128 -6.21 5.14 10.27
N LEU A 129 -6.67 4.05 9.64
CA LEU A 129 -8.02 3.92 9.10
C LEU A 129 -8.90 3.03 9.99
N LYS A 130 -10.21 3.27 9.93
CA LYS A 130 -11.20 2.43 10.61
C LYS A 130 -11.31 1.07 9.94
N ASN A 131 -11.45 1.05 8.62
CA ASN A 131 -11.61 -0.15 7.81
C ASN A 131 -10.26 -0.56 7.22
N TYR A 132 -9.61 -1.57 7.82
CA TYR A 132 -8.24 -2.00 7.55
C TYR A 132 -8.14 -3.39 6.89
N LEU A 133 -9.25 -4.13 6.75
CA LEU A 133 -9.20 -5.55 6.36
C LEU A 133 -8.99 -5.78 4.86
N LEU A 134 -9.02 -4.75 4.01
CA LEU A 134 -8.93 -4.92 2.56
C LEU A 134 -9.87 -6.04 2.06
N THR A 135 -11.15 -5.90 2.37
CA THR A 135 -12.18 -6.95 2.22
C THR A 135 -12.44 -7.40 0.78
N TYR A 136 -11.98 -6.61 -0.19
CA TYR A 136 -12.00 -6.98 -1.61
C TYR A 136 -11.13 -8.21 -1.89
N PHE A 137 -9.99 -8.34 -1.19
CA PHE A 137 -9.01 -9.41 -1.40
C PHE A 137 -9.13 -10.47 -0.32
N LYS A 138 -9.36 -11.72 -0.72
CA LYS A 138 -9.32 -12.88 0.16
C LYS A 138 -7.99 -13.61 0.09
N ASP A 139 -7.43 -13.70 -1.10
CA ASP A 139 -6.27 -14.52 -1.41
C ASP A 139 -5.02 -13.65 -1.49
N ILE A 140 -3.95 -14.11 -0.83
CA ILE A 140 -2.62 -13.50 -0.87
C ILE A 140 -1.63 -14.57 -1.30
N TYR A 141 -0.92 -14.31 -2.39
CA TYR A 141 0.05 -15.22 -2.98
C TYR A 141 1.46 -14.73 -2.65
N VAL A 142 2.23 -15.56 -1.95
CA VAL A 142 3.61 -15.27 -1.59
C VAL A 142 4.52 -16.20 -2.39
N LEU A 143 5.32 -15.60 -3.28
CA LEU A 143 6.22 -16.31 -4.19
C LEU A 143 7.67 -16.20 -3.67
N ALA A 144 8.49 -17.21 -3.85
CA ALA A 144 9.88 -17.21 -3.36
C ALA A 144 10.71 -16.03 -3.91
N ASP A 145 10.62 -15.77 -5.20
CA ASP A 145 11.39 -14.74 -5.92
C ASP A 145 10.51 -14.03 -6.97
N ALA A 146 11.12 -13.17 -7.77
CA ALA A 146 10.47 -12.55 -8.93
C ALA A 146 9.92 -13.60 -9.90
N TYR A 147 8.82 -13.27 -10.57
CA TYR A 147 8.06 -14.19 -11.40
C TYR A 147 7.57 -13.52 -12.68
N LYS A 148 7.23 -14.35 -13.66
CA LYS A 148 6.57 -13.91 -14.90
C LYS A 148 5.08 -14.18 -14.81
N MET A 149 4.28 -13.27 -15.36
CA MET A 149 2.87 -13.54 -15.61
C MET A 149 2.69 -14.29 -16.93
N GLU A 150 1.60 -15.02 -17.02
CA GLU A 150 1.21 -15.65 -18.27
C GLU A 150 1.09 -14.58 -19.39
N ASN A 151 1.73 -14.83 -20.54
CA ASN A 151 1.77 -13.93 -21.69
C ASN A 151 2.46 -12.56 -21.46
N ASP A 152 3.30 -12.44 -20.44
CA ASP A 152 4.14 -11.28 -20.21
C ASP A 152 5.60 -11.71 -20.00
N ASN A 153 6.53 -11.10 -20.74
CA ASN A 153 7.96 -11.40 -20.62
C ASN A 153 8.65 -10.64 -19.49
N GLU A 154 7.96 -9.68 -18.86
CA GLU A 154 8.52 -8.89 -17.80
C GLU A 154 8.54 -9.65 -16.46
N LEU A 155 9.53 -9.35 -15.63
CA LEU A 155 9.66 -9.89 -14.28
C LEU A 155 8.92 -8.98 -13.30
N TYR A 156 8.03 -9.57 -12.51
CA TYR A 156 7.28 -8.92 -11.47
C TYR A 156 7.82 -9.31 -10.10
N ILE A 157 7.85 -8.37 -9.18
CA ILE A 157 8.18 -8.58 -7.76
C ILE A 157 6.95 -8.47 -6.86
N GLY A 158 5.87 -7.93 -7.40
CA GLY A 158 4.54 -7.84 -6.81
C GLY A 158 3.51 -7.39 -7.82
N HIS A 159 2.25 -7.68 -7.59
CA HIS A 159 1.12 -7.07 -8.28
C HIS A 159 -0.19 -7.30 -7.54
N VAL A 160 -1.17 -6.47 -7.84
CA VAL A 160 -2.56 -6.61 -7.39
C VAL A 160 -3.45 -6.90 -8.58
N ALA A 161 -4.26 -7.95 -8.47
CA ALA A 161 -5.24 -8.37 -9.46
C ALA A 161 -6.56 -8.74 -8.76
N PRO A 162 -7.68 -8.90 -9.49
CA PRO A 162 -8.95 -9.32 -8.88
C PRO A 162 -8.86 -10.63 -8.09
N GLU A 163 -7.95 -11.50 -8.49
CA GLU A 163 -7.73 -12.81 -7.90
C GLU A 163 -6.99 -12.75 -6.56
N GLY A 164 -6.24 -11.66 -6.30
CA GLY A 164 -5.51 -11.51 -5.06
C GLY A 164 -4.35 -10.51 -5.10
N ILE A 165 -3.59 -10.50 -4.02
CA ILE A 165 -2.37 -9.74 -3.85
C ILE A 165 -1.18 -10.69 -3.98
N TYR A 166 -0.23 -10.37 -4.86
CA TYR A 166 0.94 -11.20 -5.16
C TYR A 166 2.20 -10.49 -4.71
N LEU A 167 3.06 -11.19 -3.97
CA LEU A 167 4.29 -10.63 -3.40
C LEU A 167 5.47 -11.61 -3.54
N SER A 168 6.60 -11.12 -4.02
CA SER A 168 7.87 -11.83 -3.92
C SER A 168 8.42 -11.72 -2.51
N TRP A 169 8.59 -12.85 -1.83
CA TRP A 169 9.13 -12.90 -0.46
C TRP A 169 10.55 -12.35 -0.36
N LYS A 170 11.41 -12.67 -1.31
CA LYS A 170 12.77 -12.13 -1.37
C LYS A 170 12.78 -10.60 -1.42
N HIS A 171 11.94 -10.01 -2.26
CA HIS A 171 11.85 -8.55 -2.42
C HIS A 171 11.07 -7.89 -1.27
N PHE A 172 10.12 -8.62 -0.66
CA PHE A 172 9.48 -8.21 0.58
C PHE A 172 10.52 -7.99 1.68
N MET A 173 11.35 -9.01 1.95
CA MET A 173 12.39 -8.94 2.99
C MET A 173 13.45 -7.89 2.65
N TYR A 174 13.83 -7.74 1.37
CA TYR A 174 14.73 -6.70 0.93
C TYR A 174 14.19 -5.30 1.24
N GLY A 175 12.92 -5.02 0.97
CA GLY A 175 12.28 -3.72 1.21
C GLY A 175 12.25 -3.31 2.69
N TYR A 176 12.27 -4.26 3.61
CA TYR A 176 12.35 -3.99 5.04
C TYR A 176 13.79 -3.99 5.59
N SER A 177 14.74 -4.55 4.86
CA SER A 177 16.16 -4.59 5.26
C SER A 177 16.98 -3.42 4.72
N SER A 178 16.64 -2.88 3.55
CA SER A 178 17.36 -1.79 2.90
C SER A 178 16.78 -0.43 3.29
N LYS A 179 17.68 0.49 3.67
CA LYS A 179 17.30 1.87 4.03
C LYS A 179 17.61 2.88 2.93
N SER A 180 18.11 2.45 1.77
CA SER A 180 18.78 3.37 0.84
C SER A 180 17.99 3.74 -0.41
N ASP A 181 17.10 2.90 -0.89
CA ASP A 181 16.49 3.07 -2.22
C ASP A 181 15.00 3.45 -2.24
N ASN A 182 14.39 3.62 -1.06
CA ASN A 182 12.96 3.94 -0.91
C ASN A 182 12.03 2.95 -1.64
N VAL A 183 12.46 1.70 -1.87
CA VAL A 183 11.65 0.66 -2.51
C VAL A 183 11.18 -0.35 -1.49
N ASN A 184 9.86 -0.47 -1.34
CA ASN A 184 9.24 -1.51 -0.52
C ASN A 184 8.02 -2.07 -1.25
N VAL A 185 8.22 -3.22 -1.89
CA VAL A 185 7.18 -3.87 -2.69
C VAL A 185 5.91 -4.16 -1.88
N ALA A 186 6.04 -4.50 -0.61
CA ALA A 186 4.87 -4.81 0.21
C ALA A 186 4.01 -3.56 0.45
N VAL A 187 4.62 -2.43 0.82
CA VAL A 187 3.92 -1.15 0.97
C VAL A 187 3.32 -0.72 -0.36
N HIS A 188 4.03 -0.91 -1.47
CA HIS A 188 3.57 -0.59 -2.81
C HIS A 188 2.28 -1.35 -3.17
N GLU A 189 2.29 -2.68 -3.07
CA GLU A 189 1.14 -3.50 -3.43
C GLU A 189 -0.02 -3.33 -2.46
N MET A 190 0.24 -3.17 -1.16
CA MET A 190 -0.82 -2.88 -0.19
C MET A 190 -1.46 -1.50 -0.43
N SER A 191 -0.71 -0.54 -1.01
CA SER A 191 -1.25 0.77 -1.41
C SER A 191 -2.21 0.64 -2.59
N HIS A 192 -1.87 -0.18 -3.58
CA HIS A 192 -2.80 -0.53 -4.65
C HIS A 192 -4.03 -1.25 -4.11
N ALA A 193 -3.84 -2.24 -3.23
CA ALA A 193 -4.94 -2.99 -2.64
C ALA A 193 -5.88 -2.08 -1.83
N LEU A 194 -5.34 -1.10 -1.09
CA LEU A 194 -6.13 -0.11 -0.35
C LEU A 194 -6.99 0.72 -1.30
N LEU A 195 -6.41 1.18 -2.42
CA LEU A 195 -7.13 1.93 -3.43
C LEU A 195 -8.27 1.09 -4.04
N TYR A 196 -7.96 -0.12 -4.48
CA TYR A 196 -8.96 -1.04 -5.02
C TYR A 196 -10.07 -1.34 -4.03
N ASN A 197 -9.73 -1.63 -2.77
CA ASN A 197 -10.72 -1.91 -1.73
C ASN A 197 -11.69 -0.75 -1.57
N ASN A 198 -11.21 0.48 -1.54
CA ASN A 198 -12.06 1.64 -1.29
C ASN A 198 -12.94 2.04 -2.48
N PHE A 199 -12.59 1.65 -3.71
CA PHE A 199 -13.36 2.04 -4.91
C PHE A 199 -14.16 0.89 -5.54
N PHE A 200 -13.82 -0.37 -5.26
CA PHE A 200 -14.44 -1.53 -5.89
C PHE A 200 -15.06 -2.54 -4.93
N ALA A 201 -14.68 -2.54 -3.64
CA ALA A 201 -15.32 -3.40 -2.66
C ALA A 201 -16.79 -3.00 -2.41
N GLN A 202 -17.61 -3.97 -2.02
CA GLN A 202 -18.98 -3.73 -1.58
C GLN A 202 -19.04 -3.35 -0.10
N TYR A 203 -18.06 -3.79 0.69
CA TYR A 203 -17.97 -3.61 2.14
C TYR A 203 -16.56 -3.20 2.55
N GLY A 204 -16.42 -2.69 3.77
CA GLY A 204 -15.12 -2.32 4.32
C GLY A 204 -14.52 -1.08 3.63
N ILE A 205 -15.39 -0.25 3.05
CA ILE A 205 -15.00 1.04 2.48
C ILE A 205 -14.75 2.01 3.61
N ASP A 206 -13.59 2.65 3.60
CA ASP A 206 -13.25 3.69 4.56
C ASP A 206 -13.65 5.07 4.04
N THR A 207 -14.62 5.69 4.70
CA THR A 207 -15.16 7.00 4.32
C THR A 207 -14.11 8.11 4.44
N HIS A 208 -13.28 8.08 5.50
CA HIS A 208 -12.20 9.04 5.68
C HIS A 208 -11.20 8.94 4.53
N PHE A 209 -10.78 7.72 4.19
CA PHE A 209 -9.88 7.49 3.06
C PHE A 209 -10.47 8.04 1.77
N ARG A 210 -11.69 7.68 1.40
CA ARG A 210 -12.32 8.11 0.14
C ARG A 210 -12.41 9.63 0.02
N MET A 211 -12.90 10.30 1.05
CA MET A 211 -13.04 11.76 1.05
C MET A 211 -11.70 12.48 0.90
N ASN A 212 -10.67 11.98 1.58
CA ASN A 212 -9.34 12.60 1.52
C ASN A 212 -8.57 12.21 0.26
N TYR A 213 -8.79 11.01 -0.29
CA TYR A 213 -8.21 10.61 -1.56
C TYR A 213 -8.75 11.44 -2.74
N GLU A 214 -10.04 11.79 -2.75
CA GLU A 214 -10.60 12.71 -3.74
C GLU A 214 -9.90 14.08 -3.69
N LYS A 215 -9.64 14.60 -2.49
CA LYS A 215 -8.86 15.83 -2.30
C LYS A 215 -7.40 15.65 -2.73
N PHE A 216 -6.77 14.54 -2.34
CA PHE A 216 -5.41 14.19 -2.76
C PHE A 216 -5.28 14.24 -4.28
N SER A 217 -6.20 13.64 -5.01
CA SER A 217 -6.15 13.60 -6.47
C SER A 217 -6.24 14.98 -7.12
N THR A 218 -6.91 15.95 -6.49
CA THR A 218 -6.97 17.33 -6.97
C THR A 218 -5.74 18.15 -6.59
N THR A 219 -5.19 17.92 -5.39
CA THR A 219 -4.01 18.62 -4.88
C THR A 219 -2.73 18.19 -5.61
N THR A 220 -2.63 16.92 -5.99
CA THR A 220 -1.40 16.37 -6.61
C THR A 220 -1.26 16.71 -8.09
N GLY A 221 -2.29 17.21 -8.76
CA GLY A 221 -2.21 17.65 -10.15
C GLY A 221 -1.14 18.72 -10.39
N PRO A 222 -1.13 19.83 -9.64
CA PRO A 222 -0.07 20.85 -9.71
C PRO A 222 1.32 20.30 -9.37
N ILE A 223 1.43 19.42 -8.36
CA ILE A 223 2.71 18.80 -7.96
C ILE A 223 3.27 17.97 -9.13
N LEU A 224 2.44 17.15 -9.77
CA LEU A 224 2.84 16.37 -10.94
C LEU A 224 3.29 17.28 -12.09
N ALA A 225 2.55 18.36 -12.35
CA ALA A 225 2.91 19.31 -13.39
C ALA A 225 4.27 20.00 -13.11
N ASP A 226 4.53 20.38 -11.87
CA ASP A 226 5.79 20.99 -11.44
C ASP A 226 6.99 20.03 -11.59
N VAL A 227 6.83 18.79 -11.14
CA VAL A 227 7.86 17.75 -11.28
C VAL A 227 8.20 17.48 -12.75
N LEU A 228 7.18 17.37 -13.62
CA LEU A 228 7.37 17.14 -15.04
C LEU A 228 8.08 18.29 -15.75
N THR A 229 7.84 19.53 -15.31
CA THR A 229 8.50 20.73 -15.87
C THR A 229 9.93 20.89 -15.37
N LYS A 230 10.18 20.68 -14.09
CA LYS A 230 11.50 20.84 -13.47
C LYS A 230 12.46 19.69 -13.72
N ARG A 231 11.98 18.55 -14.22
CA ARG A 231 12.74 17.30 -14.45
C ARG A 231 13.52 16.81 -13.23
N ARG A 232 13.08 17.19 -12.04
CA ARG A 232 13.65 16.76 -10.76
C ARG A 232 12.52 16.35 -9.83
N SER A 233 12.63 15.14 -9.27
CA SER A 233 11.70 14.62 -8.28
C SER A 233 12.46 13.88 -7.20
N TYR A 234 11.94 13.95 -5.98
CA TYR A 234 12.34 13.07 -4.90
C TYR A 234 11.83 11.65 -5.11
N LEU A 235 10.69 11.50 -5.80
CA LEU A 235 10.14 10.20 -6.14
C LEU A 235 10.89 9.60 -7.34
N ARG A 236 11.05 8.27 -7.33
CA ARG A 236 11.62 7.53 -8.47
C ARG A 236 10.76 7.69 -9.72
N SER A 237 11.39 7.56 -10.91
CA SER A 237 10.75 7.79 -12.22
C SER A 237 9.50 6.97 -12.46
N TYR A 238 9.44 5.77 -11.91
CA TYR A 238 8.29 4.87 -12.00
C TYR A 238 6.98 5.50 -11.49
N ALA A 239 7.04 6.42 -10.53
CA ALA A 239 5.88 7.19 -10.06
C ALA A 239 5.12 7.92 -11.18
N PHE A 240 5.80 8.23 -12.29
CA PHE A 240 5.23 9.03 -13.38
C PHE A 240 4.68 8.21 -14.54
N SER A 241 4.65 6.88 -14.42
CA SER A 241 4.07 5.96 -15.41
C SER A 241 2.55 6.15 -15.53
N ASN A 242 1.85 6.29 -14.42
CA ASN A 242 0.43 6.60 -14.34
C ASN A 242 0.03 7.01 -12.91
N LEU A 243 -1.23 7.45 -12.73
CA LEU A 243 -1.72 7.93 -11.41
C LEU A 243 -1.73 6.85 -10.31
N ASN A 244 -1.94 5.59 -10.67
CA ASN A 244 -1.93 4.51 -9.68
C ASN A 244 -0.52 4.26 -9.17
N GLU A 245 0.48 4.30 -10.07
CA GLU A 245 1.89 4.18 -9.69
C GLU A 245 2.37 5.42 -8.93
N PHE A 246 1.91 6.61 -9.31
CA PHE A 246 2.19 7.82 -8.54
C PHE A 246 1.69 7.68 -7.10
N TRP A 247 0.46 7.20 -6.91
CA TRP A 247 -0.08 6.90 -5.59
C TRP A 247 0.80 5.91 -4.82
N ALA A 248 1.07 4.74 -5.40
CA ALA A 248 1.79 3.66 -4.72
C ALA A 248 3.22 4.05 -4.35
N VAL A 249 3.97 4.69 -5.27
CA VAL A 249 5.35 5.17 -5.00
C VAL A 249 5.36 6.31 -3.99
N SER A 250 4.35 7.17 -3.99
CA SER A 250 4.22 8.22 -2.98
C SER A 250 3.98 7.63 -1.58
N VAL A 251 3.15 6.60 -1.46
CA VAL A 251 2.91 5.89 -0.19
C VAL A 251 4.16 5.10 0.24
N GLU A 252 4.90 4.50 -0.70
CA GLU A 252 6.20 3.91 -0.38
C GLU A 252 7.14 4.93 0.28
N ALA A 253 7.38 6.06 -0.40
CA ALA A 253 8.27 7.11 0.11
C ALA A 253 7.79 7.65 1.47
N PHE A 254 6.48 7.75 1.67
CA PHE A 254 5.85 8.20 2.90
C PHE A 254 6.16 7.28 4.10
N PHE A 255 6.21 5.96 3.90
CA PHE A 255 6.50 5.01 4.98
C PHE A 255 7.98 4.66 5.11
N VAL A 256 8.72 4.63 4.00
CA VAL A 256 10.14 4.21 4.01
C VAL A 256 11.06 5.35 4.42
N ASN A 257 10.81 6.56 3.92
CA ASN A 257 11.60 7.74 4.28
C ASN A 257 10.71 8.97 4.48
N PRO A 258 9.90 8.97 5.56
CA PRO A 258 8.91 10.03 5.81
C PRO A 258 9.55 11.42 5.96
N LYS A 259 10.73 11.51 6.59
CA LYS A 259 11.46 12.75 6.74
C LYS A 259 11.95 13.28 5.38
N GLY A 260 12.57 12.42 4.58
CA GLY A 260 13.02 12.80 3.25
C GLY A 260 11.87 13.27 2.36
N LEU A 261 10.72 12.60 2.40
CA LEU A 261 9.54 13.05 1.67
C LEU A 261 9.02 14.40 2.16
N ARG A 262 8.95 14.61 3.48
CA ARG A 262 8.52 15.88 4.07
C ARG A 262 9.45 17.04 3.68
N ASP A 263 10.75 16.82 3.74
CA ASP A 263 11.75 17.86 3.46
C ASP A 263 11.79 18.25 1.96
N ASN A 264 11.52 17.31 1.05
CA ASN A 264 11.59 17.53 -0.40
C ASN A 264 10.25 17.81 -1.07
N MET A 265 9.15 17.25 -0.53
CA MET A 265 7.80 17.36 -1.09
C MET A 265 6.75 17.55 0.04
N PRO A 266 6.81 18.65 0.80
CA PRO A 266 5.98 18.86 2.00
C PRO A 266 4.48 18.81 1.70
N GLU A 267 4.03 19.36 0.59
CA GLU A 267 2.61 19.35 0.20
C GLU A 267 2.11 17.93 -0.09
N LEU A 268 2.93 17.10 -0.72
CA LEU A 268 2.62 15.69 -0.96
C LEU A 268 2.58 14.91 0.36
N PHE A 269 3.56 15.15 1.24
CA PHE A 269 3.58 14.54 2.58
C PHE A 269 2.32 14.86 3.37
N GLU A 270 1.92 16.12 3.42
CA GLU A 270 0.71 16.59 4.10
C GLU A 270 -0.57 15.97 3.50
N ALA A 271 -0.65 15.87 2.17
CA ALA A 271 -1.77 15.26 1.50
C ALA A 271 -1.89 13.76 1.85
N LEU A 272 -0.76 13.04 1.84
CA LEU A 272 -0.70 11.61 2.25
C LEU A 272 -1.05 11.44 3.72
N SER A 273 -0.51 12.29 4.61
CA SER A 273 -0.83 12.24 6.04
C SER A 273 -2.33 12.33 6.30
N ARG A 274 -3.02 13.22 5.56
CA ARG A 274 -4.49 13.34 5.65
C ARG A 274 -5.22 12.12 5.13
N VAL A 275 -4.81 11.57 3.98
CA VAL A 275 -5.45 10.38 3.39
C VAL A 275 -5.29 9.16 4.28
N MET A 276 -4.06 8.94 4.76
CA MET A 276 -3.71 7.77 5.57
C MET A 276 -4.09 7.92 7.03
N ASN A 277 -4.47 9.14 7.47
CA ASN A 277 -4.66 9.50 8.87
C ASN A 277 -3.44 9.13 9.75
N GLN A 278 -2.24 9.29 9.21
CA GLN A 278 -0.98 8.92 9.84
C GLN A 278 0.09 9.98 9.61
N ASP A 279 1.04 10.04 10.54
CA ASP A 279 2.32 10.74 10.39
C ASP A 279 3.46 9.77 10.76
N PRO A 280 4.04 9.04 9.81
CA PRO A 280 5.09 8.08 10.11
C PRO A 280 6.42 8.71 10.53
N SER A 281 6.58 10.02 10.42
CA SER A 281 7.79 10.74 10.88
C SER A 281 7.80 10.99 12.38
N THR A 282 6.71 10.72 13.08
CA THR A 282 6.56 10.89 14.53
C THR A 282 6.35 9.54 15.22
N LYS A 283 6.60 9.49 16.55
CA LYS A 283 6.29 8.30 17.35
C LYS A 283 4.78 8.08 17.47
N ASN A 284 3.99 9.16 17.54
CA ASN A 284 2.54 9.08 17.50
C ASN A 284 2.06 9.07 16.05
N LYS A 285 1.94 7.88 15.48
CA LYS A 285 1.69 7.68 14.05
C LYS A 285 0.27 8.04 13.60
N ILE A 286 -0.71 8.15 14.49
CA ILE A 286 -2.13 8.40 14.16
C ILE A 286 -2.46 9.86 14.43
N LEU A 287 -3.07 10.55 13.45
CA LEU A 287 -3.42 11.97 13.55
C LEU A 287 -4.75 12.20 14.28
N ARG A 288 -5.74 11.32 14.10
CA ARG A 288 -7.05 11.39 14.73
C ARG A 288 -7.41 10.06 15.34
N THR A 289 -7.72 10.05 16.62
CA THR A 289 -8.10 8.84 17.36
C THR A 289 -9.60 8.54 17.28
N GLU A 290 -10.42 9.53 16.99
CA GLU A 290 -11.87 9.37 16.89
C GLU A 290 -12.28 9.07 15.45
N PHE A 291 -12.78 7.87 15.26
CA PHE A 291 -13.49 7.47 14.04
C PHE A 291 -14.98 7.73 14.26
N SER A 292 -15.40 8.99 14.15
CA SER A 292 -16.82 9.36 14.14
C SER A 292 -17.49 8.98 12.83
#